data_753cdb7c9f2c4687d8c26a118fe0cfcc
#
_entry.id   753cdb7c9f2c4687d8c26a118fe0cfcc
#
_cell.length_a   1.000
_cell.length_b   1.000
_cell.length_c   1.000
_cell.angle_alpha   90.00
_cell.angle_beta   90.00
_cell.angle_gamma   90.00
#
_symmetry.space_group_name_H-M   'P 1'
#
loop_
_entity.id
_entity.type
_entity.pdbx_description
1 polymer ?
#
loop_
_entity_poly.entity_id
_entity_poly.type
_entity_poly.pdbx_seq_one_letter_code
_entity_poly.pdbx_strand_id
1 'polypeptide(L)'
;MYELVIEKRVLKELAKISDPDYFKIREAILALADNPRPNGYIKLKGRNAFRIRQGNYRIIYEIIDKKLLVHVIELGHRKEIYE
;
A
#
# COMPACT_ATOMS: atom_id res chain seq x y z
N MET A 1 2.53 -17.09 -0.03
CA MET A 1 2.64 -15.75 0.59
C MET A 1 3.67 -14.92 -0.16
N TYR A 2 3.35 -13.66 -0.41
CA TYR A 2 4.26 -12.74 -1.07
C TYR A 2 5.21 -12.12 -0.04
N GLU A 3 6.42 -11.81 -0.48
CA GLU A 3 7.34 -11.03 0.32
C GLU A 3 6.97 -9.56 0.18
N LEU A 4 7.05 -8.80 1.28
CA LEU A 4 6.80 -7.36 1.25
C LEU A 4 8.12 -6.61 1.23
N VAL A 5 8.26 -5.69 0.27
CA VAL A 5 9.34 -4.72 0.26
C VAL A 5 8.67 -3.35 0.39
N ILE A 6 9.07 -2.59 1.40
CA ILE A 6 8.43 -1.31 1.70
C ILE A 6 9.46 -0.20 1.50
N GLU A 7 9.15 0.76 0.62
CA GLU A 7 10.03 1.89 0.36
C GLU A 7 10.24 2.72 1.62
N LYS A 8 11.44 3.26 1.77
CA LYS A 8 11.79 4.08 2.91
C LYS A 8 10.82 5.24 3.11
N ARG A 9 10.39 5.88 2.03
CA ARG A 9 9.43 7.00 2.11
C ARG A 9 8.09 6.58 2.70
N VAL A 10 7.68 5.32 2.48
CA VAL A 10 6.46 4.79 3.07
C VAL A 10 6.62 4.65 4.57
N LEU A 11 7.76 4.12 5.01
CA LEU A 11 8.05 3.97 6.43
C LEU A 11 8.09 5.32 7.12
N LYS A 12 8.64 6.34 6.47
CA LYS A 12 8.68 7.70 7.02
C LYS A 12 7.28 8.30 7.16
N GLU A 13 6.43 8.11 6.16
CA GLU A 13 5.05 8.59 6.24
C GLU A 13 4.28 7.85 7.34
N LEU A 14 4.45 6.54 7.41
CA LEU A 14 3.77 5.73 8.42
C LEU A 14 4.14 6.17 9.83
N ALA A 15 5.40 6.55 10.05
CA ALA A 15 5.88 7.00 11.34
C ALA A 15 5.23 8.29 11.82
N LYS A 16 4.65 9.08 10.91
CA LYS A 16 3.95 10.33 11.24
C LYS A 16 2.50 10.12 11.62
N ILE A 17 1.97 8.93 11.39
CA ILE A 17 0.55 8.64 11.58
C ILE A 17 0.34 8.03 12.95
N SER A 18 -0.63 8.54 13.70
CA SER A 18 -0.94 8.03 15.02
C SER A 18 -2.07 7.02 14.98
N ASP A 19 -2.20 6.24 16.07
CA ASP A 19 -3.32 5.32 16.22
C ASP A 19 -4.64 6.07 16.32
N PRO A 20 -5.74 5.49 15.87
CA PRO A 20 -5.85 4.12 15.35
C PRO A 20 -5.46 3.97 13.87
N ASP A 21 -5.23 5.07 13.16
CA ASP A 21 -4.94 5.00 11.74
C ASP A 21 -3.65 4.23 11.44
N TYR A 22 -2.61 4.45 12.24
CA TYR A 22 -1.35 3.76 12.08
C TYR A 22 -1.55 2.24 12.09
N PHE A 23 -2.24 1.74 13.08
CA PHE A 23 -2.47 0.31 13.22
C PHE A 23 -3.25 -0.25 12.02
N LYS A 24 -4.30 0.44 11.59
CA LYS A 24 -5.14 -0.02 10.49
C LYS A 24 -4.37 -0.03 9.17
N ILE A 25 -3.56 0.99 8.93
CA ILE A 25 -2.74 1.07 7.71
C ILE A 25 -1.69 -0.02 7.71
N ARG A 26 -1.02 -0.21 8.85
CA ARG A 26 -0.01 -1.25 9.01
C ARG A 26 -0.60 -2.63 8.69
N GLU A 27 -1.78 -2.94 9.25
CA GLU A 27 -2.42 -4.22 9.02
C GLU A 27 -2.85 -4.39 7.56
N ALA A 28 -3.30 -3.31 6.91
CA ALA A 28 -3.67 -3.36 5.50
C ALA A 28 -2.45 -3.67 4.63
N ILE A 29 -1.30 -3.07 4.94
CA ILE A 29 -0.06 -3.34 4.21
C ILE A 29 0.38 -4.79 4.41
N LEU A 30 0.38 -5.26 5.66
CA LEU A 30 0.79 -6.63 5.96
C LEU A 30 -0.10 -7.66 5.28
N ALA A 31 -1.39 -7.37 5.18
CA ALA A 31 -2.35 -8.28 4.55
C ALA A 31 -2.07 -8.47 3.05
N LEU A 32 -1.38 -7.53 2.40
CA LEU A 32 -1.03 -7.66 1.00
C LEU A 32 -0.09 -8.84 0.74
N ALA A 33 0.63 -9.28 1.76
CA ALA A 33 1.50 -10.45 1.63
C ALA A 33 0.68 -11.72 1.41
N ASP A 34 -0.49 -11.80 2.00
CA ASP A 34 -1.38 -12.95 1.85
C ASP A 34 -2.26 -12.85 0.62
N ASN A 35 -2.70 -11.63 0.31
CA ASN A 35 -3.56 -11.38 -0.85
C ASN A 35 -3.28 -9.99 -1.41
N PRO A 36 -2.47 -9.88 -2.47
CA PRO A 36 -2.17 -8.57 -3.05
C PRO A 36 -3.30 -7.97 -3.89
N ARG A 37 -4.38 -8.70 -4.07
CA ARG A 37 -5.56 -8.23 -4.82
C ARG A 37 -6.82 -8.30 -3.95
N PRO A 38 -6.83 -7.58 -2.80
CA PRO A 38 -7.98 -7.62 -1.90
C PRO A 38 -9.18 -6.87 -2.49
N ASN A 39 -10.34 -7.05 -1.88
CA ASN A 39 -11.52 -6.29 -2.29
C ASN A 39 -11.21 -4.80 -2.25
N GLY A 40 -11.62 -4.10 -3.32
CA GLY A 40 -11.43 -2.65 -3.40
C GLY A 40 -10.10 -2.22 -3.97
N TYR A 41 -9.22 -3.18 -4.32
CA TYR A 41 -7.99 -2.78 -5.01
C TYR A 41 -8.32 -2.34 -6.44
N ILE A 42 -7.58 -1.38 -6.95
CA ILE A 42 -7.71 -0.97 -8.34
C ILE A 42 -6.34 -0.79 -8.98
N LYS A 43 -6.30 -0.97 -10.29
CA LYS A 43 -5.09 -0.69 -11.06
C LYS A 43 -5.08 0.78 -11.44
N LEU A 44 -3.93 1.44 -11.29
CA LEU A 44 -3.79 2.83 -11.65
C LEU A 44 -3.66 2.99 -13.17
N LYS A 45 -4.18 4.08 -13.71
CA LYS A 45 -4.06 4.39 -15.12
C LYS A 45 -2.62 4.78 -15.45
N GLY A 46 -2.09 4.24 -16.54
CA GLY A 46 -0.77 4.61 -17.04
C GLY A 46 0.39 4.13 -16.18
N ARG A 47 0.12 3.31 -15.18
CA ARG A 47 1.16 2.77 -14.30
C ARG A 47 0.91 1.30 -14.05
N ASN A 48 1.98 0.53 -13.93
CA ASN A 48 1.87 -0.87 -13.53
C ASN A 48 1.88 -0.94 -12.00
N ALA A 49 0.89 -0.31 -11.40
CA ALA A 49 0.77 -0.22 -9.96
C ALA A 49 -0.70 -0.28 -9.55
N PHE A 50 -0.93 -0.55 -8.29
CA PHE A 50 -2.26 -0.76 -7.74
C PHE A 50 -2.44 0.11 -6.50
N ARG A 51 -3.70 0.34 -6.12
CA ARG A 51 -4.02 1.13 -4.96
C ARG A 51 -5.05 0.42 -4.10
N ILE A 52 -4.85 0.49 -2.77
CA ILE A 52 -5.90 0.19 -1.80
C ILE A 52 -6.09 1.43 -0.93
N ARG A 53 -7.28 1.53 -0.33
CA ARG A 53 -7.61 2.61 0.59
C ARG A 53 -7.80 2.06 1.99
N GLN A 54 -7.31 2.82 2.97
CA GLN A 54 -7.56 2.53 4.36
C GLN A 54 -7.89 3.86 5.05
N GLY A 55 -9.16 4.05 5.40
CA GLY A 55 -9.62 5.33 5.92
C GLY A 55 -9.41 6.44 4.89
N ASN A 56 -8.72 7.50 5.30
CA ASN A 56 -8.41 8.62 4.41
C ASN A 56 -7.05 8.48 3.73
N TYR A 57 -6.45 7.30 3.81
CA TYR A 57 -5.11 7.07 3.26
C TYR A 57 -5.16 6.16 2.05
N ARG A 58 -4.20 6.35 1.15
CA ARG A 58 -4.01 5.52 -0.03
C ARG A 58 -2.65 4.87 0.03
N ILE A 59 -2.63 3.59 -0.30
CA ILE A 59 -1.42 2.77 -0.34
C ILE A 59 -1.24 2.33 -1.78
N ILE A 60 -0.11 2.71 -2.38
CA ILE A 60 0.20 2.36 -3.76
C ILE A 60 1.31 1.33 -3.77
N TYR A 61 1.14 0.28 -4.56
CA TYR A 61 2.08 -0.84 -4.56
C TYR A 61 2.13 -1.51 -5.92
N GLU A 62 3.20 -2.25 -6.14
CA GLU A 62 3.39 -3.07 -7.34
C GLU A 62 3.33 -4.53 -6.94
N ILE A 63 2.91 -5.38 -7.88
CA ILE A 63 2.86 -6.83 -7.68
C ILE A 63 3.77 -7.46 -8.72
N ILE A 64 4.78 -8.19 -8.27
CA ILE A 64 5.68 -8.92 -9.16
C ILE A 64 5.44 -10.41 -8.91
N ASP A 65 4.47 -10.96 -9.63
CA ASP A 65 4.03 -12.34 -9.41
C ASP A 65 5.14 -13.36 -9.60
N LYS A 66 6.01 -13.17 -10.58
CA LYS A 66 7.09 -14.11 -10.84
C LYS A 66 8.04 -14.26 -9.66
N LYS A 67 8.16 -13.23 -8.85
CA LYS A 67 9.04 -13.21 -7.66
C LYS A 67 8.26 -13.37 -6.37
N LEU A 68 6.94 -13.47 -6.44
CA LEU A 68 6.06 -13.48 -5.27
C LEU A 68 6.39 -12.30 -4.36
N LEU A 69 6.43 -11.11 -4.96
CA LEU A 69 6.87 -9.89 -4.28
C LEU A 69 5.81 -8.81 -4.41
N VAL A 70 5.53 -8.12 -3.30
CA VAL A 70 4.72 -6.90 -3.28
C VAL A 70 5.62 -5.75 -2.84
N HIS A 71 5.72 -4.74 -3.68
CA HIS A 71 6.56 -3.58 -3.43
C HIS A 71 5.66 -2.38 -3.11
N VAL A 72 5.63 -1.97 -1.84
CA VAL A 72 4.82 -0.82 -1.40
C VAL A 72 5.62 0.44 -1.66
N ILE A 73 5.13 1.31 -2.52
CA ILE A 73 5.90 2.44 -3.04
C ILE A 73 5.43 3.81 -2.57
N GLU A 74 4.15 3.96 -2.22
CA GLU A 74 3.64 5.24 -1.75
C GLU A 74 2.60 5.05 -0.67
N LEU A 75 2.57 5.98 0.28
CA LEU A 75 1.54 6.09 1.29
C LEU A 75 1.27 7.58 1.49
N GLY A 76 0.02 7.97 1.42
CA GLY A 76 -0.32 9.37 1.65
C GLY A 76 -1.79 9.56 1.92
N HIS A 77 -2.12 10.74 2.45
CA HIS A 77 -3.49 11.12 2.64
C HIS A 77 -4.14 11.31 1.28
N ARG A 78 -5.42 10.94 1.14
CA ARG A 78 -6.12 11.01 -0.14
C ARG A 78 -6.08 12.38 -0.82
N LYS A 79 -5.82 13.45 -0.05
CA LYS A 79 -5.71 14.80 -0.60
C LYS A 79 -4.33 15.06 -1.23
N GLU A 80 -3.36 14.20 -0.96
CA GLU A 80 -1.98 14.37 -1.40
C GLU A 80 -1.58 13.46 -2.55
N ILE A 81 -2.30 12.34 -2.72
CA ILE A 81 -2.00 11.37 -3.78
C ILE A 81 -3.12 11.35 -4.79
N TYR A 82 -2.77 11.63 -6.04
CA TYR A 82 -3.69 11.58 -7.17
C TYR A 82 -3.44 10.33 -8.00
N GLU A 83 -4.54 9.80 -8.48
CA GLU A 83 -4.51 8.59 -9.31
C GLU A 83 -4.73 8.91 -10.76
#